data_2ed7801b2d7980abacb318954f9a64bb
#
_entry.id   2ed7801b2d7980abacb318954f9a64bb
#
_cell.length_a   1.000
_cell.length_b   1.000
_cell.length_c   1.000
_cell.angle_alpha   90.00
_cell.angle_beta   90.00
_cell.angle_gamma   90.00
#
_symmetry.space_group_name_H-M   'P 1'
#
loop_
_entity.id
_entity.type
_entity.pdbx_description
1 polymer ?
#
loop_
_entity_poly.entity_id
_entity_poly.type
_entity_poly.pdbx_seq_one_letter_code
_entity_poly.pdbx_strand_id
1 'polypeptide(L)'
;MGIVWMLGAVTAGAALFSGDCLAADRQSLDPLAVDHQHYKVDVENQWVRAFREKMAPFEKMPMHQHPGPGAVIVLLTDRHNRLTSPEGTSRELRDHAGAVMWSLPSTHRSENLNNTPFEAIQIEPRRPAGAAARLPFTVDKTDATVVDPAHYHVELENEYVRVLRVTIGPHERLAMHTHPQTGAVLVQLTDQNLRLTTSDGTARLSHYAAGEVRWVGPGAAHQDENLSEAPLKFIRVELKSAVGRDLPK
;
A
#
# COMPACT_ATOMS: atom_id res chain seq x y z
N MET A 1 12.69 65.03 -68.89
CA MET A 1 13.69 64.62 -67.91
C MET A 1 12.93 64.10 -66.67
N GLY A 2 12.67 62.85 -66.59
CA GLY A 2 11.96 62.30 -65.46
C GLY A 2 12.82 61.16 -64.81
N ILE A 3 13.11 61.35 -63.56
CA ILE A 3 13.89 60.43 -62.78
C ILE A 3 12.92 59.45 -62.09
N VAL A 4 13.01 58.18 -62.42
CA VAL A 4 12.26 57.10 -61.80
C VAL A 4 13.04 56.54 -60.61
N TRP A 5 12.47 56.56 -59.41
CA TRP A 5 12.99 55.90 -58.23
C TRP A 5 12.40 54.50 -58.13
N MET A 6 13.25 53.48 -58.18
CA MET A 6 12.88 52.13 -57.84
C MET A 6 12.96 51.95 -56.33
N LEU A 7 11.84 51.56 -55.68
CA LEU A 7 11.81 51.05 -54.31
C LEU A 7 12.13 49.59 -54.33
N GLY A 8 13.26 49.24 -53.70
CA GLY A 8 13.59 47.85 -53.43
C GLY A 8 12.85 47.37 -52.16
N ALA A 9 12.05 46.34 -52.26
CA ALA A 9 11.41 45.69 -51.14
C ALA A 9 12.40 44.73 -50.44
N VAL A 10 12.73 45.02 -49.18
CA VAL A 10 13.46 44.12 -48.32
C VAL A 10 12.47 43.18 -47.64
N THR A 11 12.46 41.93 -48.02
CA THR A 11 11.69 40.89 -47.33
C THR A 11 12.52 40.38 -46.13
N ALA A 12 12.10 40.76 -44.92
CA ALA A 12 12.59 40.18 -43.68
C ALA A 12 12.03 38.76 -43.50
N GLY A 13 12.87 37.78 -43.71
CA GLY A 13 12.53 36.38 -43.36
C GLY A 13 12.52 36.20 -41.85
N ALA A 14 11.35 35.99 -41.26
CA ALA A 14 11.20 35.56 -39.89
C ALA A 14 11.57 34.04 -39.79
N ALA A 15 12.75 33.75 -39.26
CA ALA A 15 13.09 32.38 -38.88
C ALA A 15 12.27 32.00 -37.65
N LEU A 16 11.26 31.16 -37.82
CA LEU A 16 10.58 30.49 -36.72
C LEU A 16 11.54 29.45 -36.11
N PHE A 17 12.14 29.80 -35.00
CA PHE A 17 12.78 28.81 -34.13
C PHE A 17 11.64 27.99 -33.47
N SER A 18 11.31 26.84 -34.04
CA SER A 18 10.57 25.79 -33.35
C SER A 18 11.51 25.25 -32.26
N GLY A 19 11.36 25.80 -31.07
CA GLY A 19 11.95 25.25 -29.87
C GLY A 19 11.24 23.92 -29.56
N ASP A 20 11.76 22.81 -30.11
CA ASP A 20 11.50 21.50 -29.56
C ASP A 20 12.01 21.49 -28.13
N CYS A 21 11.11 21.82 -27.19
CA CYS A 21 11.31 21.55 -25.78
C CYS A 21 11.36 20.00 -25.66
N LEU A 22 12.56 19.44 -25.76
CA LEU A 22 12.82 18.06 -25.36
C LEU A 22 12.32 17.95 -23.92
N ALA A 23 11.12 17.42 -23.74
CA ALA A 23 10.66 16.92 -22.46
C ALA A 23 11.73 15.89 -22.06
N ALA A 24 12.63 16.30 -21.18
CA ALA A 24 13.59 15.37 -20.59
C ALA A 24 12.76 14.20 -20.06
N ASP A 25 13.01 13.04 -20.60
CA ASP A 25 12.37 11.78 -20.22
C ASP A 25 12.66 11.62 -18.71
N ARG A 26 11.69 12.06 -17.88
CA ARG A 26 11.83 11.92 -16.43
C ARG A 26 11.68 10.44 -16.16
N GLN A 27 12.82 9.78 -16.07
CA GLN A 27 12.88 8.36 -15.69
C GLN A 27 12.02 8.17 -14.44
N SER A 28 11.05 7.27 -14.55
CA SER A 28 10.17 6.95 -13.42
C SER A 28 11.03 6.51 -12.23
N LEU A 29 10.82 7.13 -11.08
CA LEU A 29 11.43 6.71 -9.81
C LEU A 29 10.53 5.74 -9.04
N ASP A 30 9.47 5.20 -9.66
CA ASP A 30 8.65 4.16 -9.04
C ASP A 30 9.54 2.98 -8.60
N PRO A 31 9.41 2.49 -7.35
CA PRO A 31 10.25 1.42 -6.82
C PRO A 31 10.33 0.20 -7.72
N LEU A 32 9.19 -0.24 -8.27
CA LEU A 32 9.11 -1.40 -9.15
C LEU A 32 9.77 -1.17 -10.52
N ALA A 33 9.87 0.09 -10.97
CA ALA A 33 10.52 0.43 -12.23
C ALA A 33 12.04 0.53 -12.09
N VAL A 34 12.54 1.04 -10.95
CA VAL A 34 13.97 1.27 -10.74
C VAL A 34 14.66 0.09 -10.06
N ASP A 35 13.91 -0.76 -9.35
CA ASP A 35 14.49 -1.79 -8.47
C ASP A 35 13.61 -3.04 -8.33
N HIS A 36 13.33 -3.71 -9.42
CA HIS A 36 12.54 -4.95 -9.44
C HIS A 36 13.16 -6.12 -8.68
N GLN A 37 14.43 -6.02 -8.26
CA GLN A 37 15.11 -7.08 -7.48
C GLN A 37 14.67 -7.06 -6.02
N HIS A 38 14.45 -5.87 -5.46
CA HIS A 38 14.05 -5.69 -4.07
C HIS A 38 12.54 -5.59 -3.87
N TYR A 39 11.78 -5.29 -4.94
CA TYR A 39 10.33 -5.10 -4.88
C TYR A 39 9.57 -6.13 -5.70
N LYS A 40 8.58 -6.74 -5.07
CA LYS A 40 7.64 -7.68 -5.70
C LYS A 40 6.21 -7.29 -5.39
N VAL A 41 5.35 -7.18 -6.41
CA VAL A 41 3.91 -6.96 -6.21
C VAL A 41 3.27 -8.24 -5.67
N ASP A 42 2.58 -8.13 -4.54
CA ASP A 42 1.76 -9.20 -3.96
C ASP A 42 0.27 -9.01 -4.31
N VAL A 43 -0.22 -7.76 -4.30
CA VAL A 43 -1.61 -7.40 -4.67
C VAL A 43 -1.60 -6.11 -5.47
N GLU A 44 -2.33 -6.10 -6.59
CA GLU A 44 -2.56 -4.89 -7.38
C GLU A 44 -3.95 -4.89 -7.99
N ASN A 45 -4.68 -3.80 -7.76
CA ASN A 45 -5.95 -3.50 -8.41
C ASN A 45 -6.14 -1.98 -8.51
N GLN A 46 -7.29 -1.53 -8.99
CA GLN A 46 -7.57 -0.09 -9.14
C GLN A 46 -7.59 0.70 -7.82
N TRP A 47 -7.70 0.03 -6.65
CA TRP A 47 -7.87 0.64 -5.33
C TRP A 47 -6.62 0.62 -4.49
N VAL A 48 -5.72 -0.33 -4.74
CA VAL A 48 -4.53 -0.54 -3.92
C VAL A 48 -3.43 -1.20 -4.72
N ARG A 49 -2.18 -0.86 -4.39
CA ARG A 49 -0.99 -1.64 -4.72
C ARG A 49 -0.34 -2.05 -3.40
N ALA A 50 -0.17 -3.33 -3.19
CA ALA A 50 0.61 -3.87 -2.08
C ALA A 50 1.82 -4.63 -2.65
N PHE A 51 2.99 -4.28 -2.19
CA PHE A 51 4.22 -4.90 -2.64
C PHE A 51 5.17 -5.16 -1.47
N ARG A 52 5.99 -6.15 -1.68
CA ARG A 52 6.98 -6.64 -0.73
C ARG A 52 8.32 -6.02 -1.04
N GLU A 53 8.95 -5.47 -0.01
CA GLU A 53 10.34 -5.00 -0.02
C GLU A 53 11.22 -6.03 0.68
N LYS A 54 12.34 -6.42 0.05
CA LYS A 54 13.35 -7.30 0.64
C LYS A 54 14.75 -6.74 0.42
N MET A 55 15.56 -6.75 1.48
CA MET A 55 16.96 -6.38 1.42
C MET A 55 17.81 -7.43 2.14
N ALA A 56 18.92 -7.83 1.54
CA ALA A 56 19.93 -8.64 2.22
C ALA A 56 20.62 -7.84 3.35
N PRO A 57 21.37 -8.50 4.24
CA PRO A 57 22.18 -7.81 5.25
C PRO A 57 23.11 -6.80 4.59
N PHE A 58 23.14 -5.57 5.14
CA PHE A 58 24.00 -4.45 4.70
C PHE A 58 23.78 -4.00 3.24
N GLU A 59 22.68 -4.39 2.63
CA GLU A 59 22.35 -4.05 1.25
C GLU A 59 21.83 -2.62 1.14
N LYS A 60 22.05 -2.02 -0.05
CA LYS A 60 21.61 -0.66 -0.40
C LYS A 60 20.73 -0.71 -1.64
N MET A 61 19.63 0.00 -1.58
CA MET A 61 18.71 0.17 -2.70
C MET A 61 18.95 1.51 -3.41
N PRO A 62 18.68 1.60 -4.70
CA PRO A 62 18.78 2.85 -5.45
C PRO A 62 17.79 3.90 -4.96
N MET A 63 17.98 5.15 -5.41
CA MET A 63 17.01 6.23 -5.18
C MET A 63 15.70 5.90 -5.87
N HIS A 64 14.59 5.96 -5.12
CA HIS A 64 13.23 5.69 -5.59
C HIS A 64 12.23 6.63 -4.92
N GLN A 65 11.01 6.65 -5.42
CA GLN A 65 9.95 7.55 -4.96
C GLN A 65 8.67 6.78 -4.64
N HIS A 66 8.12 7.01 -3.44
CA HIS A 66 6.78 6.58 -3.08
C HIS A 66 5.79 7.71 -3.33
N PRO A 67 4.71 7.45 -4.11
CA PRO A 67 3.75 8.47 -4.49
C PRO A 67 2.81 8.85 -3.35
N GLY A 68 2.04 9.93 -3.54
CA GLY A 68 0.91 10.27 -2.68
C GLY A 68 -0.26 9.27 -2.81
N PRO A 69 -1.07 9.12 -1.77
CA PRO A 69 -1.11 9.92 -0.53
C PRO A 69 -0.12 9.45 0.55
N GLY A 70 0.57 8.34 0.35
CA GLY A 70 1.43 7.64 1.28
C GLY A 70 1.08 6.14 1.32
N ALA A 71 1.68 5.41 2.25
CA ALA A 71 1.53 3.96 2.38
C ALA A 71 1.43 3.49 3.83
N VAL A 72 0.72 2.39 4.06
CA VAL A 72 0.86 1.60 5.29
C VAL A 72 2.07 0.69 5.10
N ILE A 73 3.00 0.73 6.05
CA ILE A 73 4.15 -0.17 6.13
C ILE A 73 3.88 -1.19 7.23
N VAL A 74 3.99 -2.48 6.90
CA VAL A 74 3.92 -3.60 7.85
C VAL A 74 5.27 -4.29 7.83
N LEU A 75 5.98 -4.29 8.96
CA LEU A 75 7.29 -4.92 9.07
C LEU A 75 7.13 -6.43 9.32
N LEU A 76 7.74 -7.25 8.48
CA LEU A 76 7.78 -8.71 8.68
C LEU A 76 9.02 -9.14 9.46
N THR A 77 10.08 -8.31 9.45
CA THR A 77 11.31 -8.50 10.24
C THR A 77 11.65 -7.23 11.01
N ASP A 78 12.60 -7.32 11.95
CA ASP A 78 13.14 -6.15 12.63
C ASP A 78 13.81 -5.21 11.61
N ARG A 79 13.61 -3.91 11.80
CA ARG A 79 14.17 -2.85 10.98
C ARG A 79 15.28 -2.10 11.69
N HIS A 80 16.43 -1.98 11.05
CA HIS A 80 17.43 -0.96 11.30
C HIS A 80 17.93 -0.47 9.94
N ASN A 81 17.23 0.52 9.39
CA ASN A 81 17.50 1.05 8.04
C ASN A 81 17.96 2.51 8.13
N ARG A 82 18.81 2.90 7.18
CA ARG A 82 19.14 4.30 6.90
C ARG A 82 18.43 4.73 5.64
N LEU A 83 17.62 5.80 5.74
CA LEU A 83 17.03 6.47 4.59
C LEU A 83 17.83 7.73 4.28
N THR A 84 18.18 7.94 3.01
CA THR A 84 18.93 9.12 2.55
C THR A 84 18.12 9.83 1.46
N SER A 85 17.81 11.12 1.67
CA SER A 85 17.09 11.96 0.71
C SER A 85 17.96 12.32 -0.51
N PRO A 86 17.37 12.86 -1.59
CA PRO A 86 18.14 13.35 -2.75
C PRO A 86 19.20 14.39 -2.39
N GLU A 87 18.94 15.19 -1.36
CA GLU A 87 19.85 16.24 -0.86
C GLU A 87 20.99 15.67 0.01
N GLY A 88 21.00 14.36 0.26
CA GLY A 88 22.03 13.68 1.04
C GLY A 88 21.76 13.63 2.57
N THR A 89 20.64 14.20 3.03
CA THR A 89 20.25 14.08 4.45
C THR A 89 19.85 12.66 4.78
N SER A 90 20.39 12.11 5.87
CA SER A 90 20.10 10.74 6.29
C SER A 90 19.44 10.69 7.66
N ARG A 91 18.57 9.67 7.85
CA ARG A 91 18.00 9.31 9.15
C ARG A 91 18.00 7.80 9.32
N GLU A 92 18.18 7.33 10.54
CA GLU A 92 18.05 5.91 10.87
C GLU A 92 16.66 5.62 11.46
N LEU A 93 16.16 4.46 11.13
CA LEU A 93 14.86 3.94 11.60
C LEU A 93 15.12 2.60 12.30
N ARG A 94 14.52 2.42 13.48
CA ARG A 94 14.60 1.18 14.28
C ARG A 94 13.21 0.81 14.76
N ASP A 95 12.73 -0.34 14.35
CA ASP A 95 11.42 -0.86 14.74
C ASP A 95 11.45 -2.38 14.75
N HIS A 96 10.50 -3.00 15.45
CA HIS A 96 10.40 -4.44 15.57
C HIS A 96 9.49 -5.06 14.51
N ALA A 97 9.70 -6.34 14.24
CA ALA A 97 8.79 -7.15 13.43
C ALA A 97 7.34 -7.03 13.94
N GLY A 98 6.39 -6.96 13.02
CA GLY A 98 4.98 -6.72 13.31
C GLY A 98 4.60 -5.26 13.54
N ALA A 99 5.55 -4.30 13.57
CA ALA A 99 5.21 -2.88 13.66
C ALA A 99 4.46 -2.40 12.40
N VAL A 100 3.52 -1.48 12.60
CA VAL A 100 2.71 -0.87 11.54
C VAL A 100 2.83 0.64 11.63
N MET A 101 2.98 1.30 10.48
CA MET A 101 3.08 2.76 10.43
C MET A 101 2.54 3.32 9.13
N TRP A 102 2.17 4.61 9.15
CA TRP A 102 1.88 5.38 7.95
C TRP A 102 3.15 6.09 7.49
N SER A 103 3.56 5.85 6.25
CA SER A 103 4.65 6.54 5.59
C SER A 103 4.11 7.61 4.65
N LEU A 104 4.59 8.85 4.79
CA LEU A 104 4.27 9.92 3.85
C LEU A 104 5.02 9.74 2.52
N PRO A 105 4.53 10.36 1.42
CA PRO A 105 5.24 10.38 0.16
C PRO A 105 6.67 10.90 0.33
N SER A 106 7.63 10.20 -0.26
CA SER A 106 9.04 10.61 -0.15
C SER A 106 9.88 10.03 -1.29
N THR A 107 10.99 10.72 -1.59
CA THR A 107 12.05 10.21 -2.46
C THR A 107 13.26 9.93 -1.60
N HIS A 108 13.77 8.71 -1.65
CA HIS A 108 14.92 8.30 -0.86
C HIS A 108 15.61 7.07 -1.44
N ARG A 109 16.79 6.78 -0.94
CA ARG A 109 17.42 5.47 -1.01
C ARG A 109 17.44 4.83 0.37
N SER A 110 17.31 3.50 0.43
CA SER A 110 17.36 2.73 1.67
C SER A 110 18.67 1.94 1.79
N GLU A 111 19.12 1.74 3.03
CA GLU A 111 20.24 0.87 3.38
C GLU A 111 19.83 0.04 4.60
N ASN A 112 19.88 -1.29 4.50
CA ASN A 112 19.71 -2.18 5.65
C ASN A 112 21.01 -2.15 6.48
N LEU A 113 20.93 -1.74 7.73
CA LEU A 113 22.07 -1.70 8.64
C LEU A 113 22.17 -2.93 9.54
N ASN A 114 21.22 -3.89 9.43
CA ASN A 114 21.26 -5.14 10.16
C ASN A 114 22.16 -6.17 9.48
N ASN A 115 22.66 -7.11 10.27
CA ASN A 115 23.32 -8.34 9.80
C ASN A 115 22.30 -9.46 9.45
N THR A 116 21.01 -9.14 9.45
CA THR A 116 19.88 -10.01 9.08
C THR A 116 19.12 -9.40 7.90
N PRO A 117 18.42 -10.21 7.08
CA PRO A 117 17.57 -9.69 6.03
C PRO A 117 16.46 -8.80 6.59
N PHE A 118 16.10 -7.76 5.85
CA PHE A 118 14.95 -6.91 6.10
C PHE A 118 13.81 -7.27 5.13
N GLU A 119 12.58 -7.34 5.65
CA GLU A 119 11.38 -7.57 4.85
C GLU A 119 10.22 -6.75 5.39
N ALA A 120 9.51 -6.06 4.48
CA ALA A 120 8.33 -5.27 4.78
C ALA A 120 7.29 -5.37 3.67
N ILE A 121 6.03 -5.14 4.02
CA ILE A 121 4.93 -4.96 3.06
C ILE A 121 4.56 -3.48 3.05
N GLN A 122 4.55 -2.88 1.85
CA GLN A 122 4.05 -1.54 1.61
C GLN A 122 2.69 -1.61 0.93
N ILE A 123 1.70 -0.91 1.47
CA ILE A 123 0.32 -0.91 0.98
C ILE A 123 -0.05 0.52 0.62
N GLU A 124 -0.07 0.82 -0.67
CA GLU A 124 -0.36 2.13 -1.23
C GLU A 124 -1.83 2.20 -1.66
N PRO A 125 -2.69 2.96 -0.93
CA PRO A 125 -4.04 3.23 -1.39
C PRO A 125 -4.01 4.01 -2.70
N ARG A 126 -4.83 3.61 -3.66
CA ARG A 126 -4.99 4.29 -4.95
C ARG A 126 -6.38 4.89 -5.05
N ARG A 127 -6.50 5.96 -5.81
CA ARG A 127 -7.77 6.53 -6.22
C ARG A 127 -7.85 6.54 -7.73
N PRO A 128 -8.72 5.73 -8.33
CA PRO A 128 -8.91 5.75 -9.78
C PRO A 128 -9.29 7.14 -10.27
N ALA A 129 -8.75 7.55 -11.41
CA ALA A 129 -9.15 8.78 -12.08
C ALA A 129 -10.65 8.70 -12.41
N GLY A 130 -11.42 9.75 -12.10
CA GLY A 130 -12.86 9.78 -12.32
C GLY A 130 -13.70 8.96 -11.32
N ALA A 131 -13.09 8.41 -10.27
CA ALA A 131 -13.86 7.76 -9.21
C ALA A 131 -14.91 8.72 -8.63
N ALA A 132 -16.15 8.27 -8.62
CA ALA A 132 -17.27 8.97 -7.99
C ALA A 132 -16.97 9.28 -6.51
N ALA A 133 -17.76 10.15 -5.91
CA ALA A 133 -17.59 10.52 -4.50
C ALA A 133 -17.38 9.29 -3.60
N ARG A 134 -16.49 9.43 -2.63
CA ARG A 134 -16.22 8.38 -1.62
C ARG A 134 -17.54 7.88 -1.04
N LEU A 135 -17.73 6.56 -1.01
CA LEU A 135 -18.73 6.00 -0.11
C LEU A 135 -18.33 6.36 1.32
N PRO A 136 -19.27 6.74 2.17
CA PRO A 136 -18.95 6.98 3.57
C PRO A 136 -18.37 5.67 4.15
N PHE A 137 -17.18 5.76 4.71
CA PHE A 137 -16.61 4.68 5.51
C PHE A 137 -17.45 4.62 6.80
N THR A 138 -18.25 3.57 6.93
CA THR A 138 -19.20 3.45 8.02
C THR A 138 -18.81 2.29 8.93
N VAL A 139 -18.68 2.59 10.21
CA VAL A 139 -18.54 1.61 11.30
C VAL A 139 -19.92 1.49 11.93
N ASP A 140 -20.60 0.39 11.72
CA ASP A 140 -21.91 0.14 12.28
C ASP A 140 -21.84 -0.76 13.53
N LYS A 141 -23.01 -1.05 14.13
CA LYS A 141 -23.11 -1.87 15.35
C LYS A 141 -22.66 -3.33 15.18
N THR A 142 -22.48 -3.81 13.95
CA THR A 142 -22.04 -5.17 13.64
C THR A 142 -20.58 -5.23 13.19
N ASP A 143 -19.90 -4.07 13.13
CA ASP A 143 -18.46 -3.99 12.79
C ASP A 143 -17.63 -4.78 13.81
N ALA A 144 -16.60 -5.44 13.31
CA ALA A 144 -15.70 -6.26 14.11
C ALA A 144 -15.15 -5.54 15.35
N THR A 145 -14.81 -4.25 15.23
CA THR A 145 -14.27 -3.46 16.35
C THR A 145 -15.31 -3.11 17.40
N VAL A 146 -16.60 -3.21 17.07
CA VAL A 146 -17.72 -2.94 17.98
C VAL A 146 -18.16 -4.22 18.69
N VAL A 147 -18.29 -5.32 17.94
CA VAL A 147 -18.83 -6.58 18.51
C VAL A 147 -17.75 -7.43 19.15
N ASP A 148 -16.50 -7.27 18.75
CA ASP A 148 -15.37 -8.07 19.24
C ASP A 148 -14.10 -7.24 19.48
N PRO A 149 -14.16 -6.21 20.33
CA PRO A 149 -13.03 -5.30 20.60
C PRO A 149 -11.83 -5.99 21.28
N ALA A 150 -12.03 -7.18 21.86
CA ALA A 150 -10.95 -7.96 22.46
C ALA A 150 -9.94 -8.49 21.41
N HIS A 151 -10.42 -8.78 20.20
CA HIS A 151 -9.62 -9.36 19.14
C HIS A 151 -9.24 -8.36 18.05
N TYR A 152 -10.02 -7.28 17.87
CA TYR A 152 -9.84 -6.27 16.83
C TYR A 152 -9.43 -4.92 17.42
N HIS A 153 -8.16 -4.57 17.30
CA HIS A 153 -7.64 -3.27 17.77
C HIS A 153 -7.36 -2.34 16.59
N VAL A 154 -7.92 -1.13 16.63
CA VAL A 154 -7.53 -0.07 15.70
C VAL A 154 -6.14 0.40 16.06
N GLU A 155 -5.16 0.11 15.21
CA GLU A 155 -3.75 0.45 15.43
C GLU A 155 -3.39 1.79 14.79
N LEU A 156 -3.99 2.08 13.65
CA LEU A 156 -3.81 3.31 12.90
C LEU A 156 -5.07 3.65 12.14
N GLU A 157 -5.44 4.92 12.13
CA GLU A 157 -6.55 5.41 11.32
C GLU A 157 -6.26 6.83 10.82
N ASN A 158 -6.51 7.05 9.52
CA ASN A 158 -6.42 8.35 8.88
C ASN A 158 -7.53 8.51 7.80
N GLU A 159 -7.43 9.53 6.95
CA GLU A 159 -8.41 9.77 5.88
C GLU A 159 -8.41 8.70 4.76
N TYR A 160 -7.35 7.88 4.65
CA TYR A 160 -7.16 6.89 3.58
C TYR A 160 -7.45 5.46 4.01
N VAL A 161 -7.13 5.12 5.25
CA VAL A 161 -7.19 3.75 5.77
C VAL A 161 -7.63 3.70 7.22
N ARG A 162 -8.20 2.54 7.63
CA ARG A 162 -8.27 2.05 9.00
C ARG A 162 -7.46 0.75 9.06
N VAL A 163 -6.50 0.68 9.97
CA VAL A 163 -5.65 -0.50 10.14
C VAL A 163 -6.01 -1.19 11.44
N LEU A 164 -6.36 -2.46 11.35
CA LEU A 164 -6.71 -3.30 12.48
C LEU A 164 -5.61 -4.33 12.70
N ARG A 165 -5.16 -4.45 13.95
CA ARG A 165 -4.42 -5.62 14.42
C ARG A 165 -5.42 -6.63 14.93
N VAL A 166 -5.33 -7.87 14.43
CA VAL A 166 -6.21 -8.96 14.84
C VAL A 166 -5.37 -10.06 15.48
N THR A 167 -5.84 -10.54 16.63
CA THR A 167 -5.23 -11.67 17.35
C THR A 167 -6.31 -12.62 17.80
N ILE A 168 -6.18 -13.91 17.45
CA ILE A 168 -7.12 -14.98 17.83
C ILE A 168 -6.32 -16.05 18.55
N GLY A 169 -6.63 -16.31 19.82
CA GLY A 169 -5.98 -17.34 20.63
C GLY A 169 -6.16 -18.74 20.05
N PRO A 170 -5.40 -19.75 20.57
CA PRO A 170 -5.56 -21.14 20.17
C PRO A 170 -6.99 -21.60 20.39
N HIS A 171 -7.59 -22.26 19.36
CA HIS A 171 -8.95 -22.78 19.37
C HIS A 171 -10.06 -21.75 19.69
N GLU A 172 -9.72 -20.47 19.64
CA GLU A 172 -10.64 -19.39 19.91
C GLU A 172 -11.47 -19.07 18.66
N ARG A 173 -12.72 -18.62 18.90
CA ARG A 173 -13.66 -18.24 17.85
C ARG A 173 -14.09 -16.81 18.06
N LEU A 174 -14.03 -16.00 16.99
CA LEU A 174 -14.51 -14.65 16.98
C LEU A 174 -16.03 -14.56 17.02
N ALA A 175 -16.57 -13.43 17.47
CA ALA A 175 -17.98 -13.14 17.31
C ALA A 175 -18.34 -12.96 15.82
N MET A 176 -19.58 -13.26 15.44
CA MET A 176 -20.10 -12.98 14.10
C MET A 176 -20.09 -11.46 13.88
N HIS A 177 -19.43 -10.99 12.83
CA HIS A 177 -19.19 -9.58 12.57
C HIS A 177 -19.21 -9.23 11.08
N THR A 178 -19.22 -7.94 10.79
CA THR A 178 -19.07 -7.37 9.45
C THR A 178 -17.84 -6.49 9.39
N HIS A 179 -17.46 -6.10 8.17
CA HIS A 179 -16.47 -5.07 7.89
C HIS A 179 -17.05 -4.02 6.94
N PRO A 180 -16.47 -2.80 6.90
CA PRO A 180 -16.84 -1.81 5.90
C PRO A 180 -16.78 -2.38 4.48
N GLN A 181 -17.76 -2.00 3.66
CA GLN A 181 -17.93 -2.54 2.30
C GLN A 181 -16.97 -1.86 1.29
N THR A 182 -15.74 -1.64 1.71
CA THR A 182 -14.71 -0.95 0.90
C THR A 182 -13.52 -1.84 0.52
N GLY A 183 -13.50 -3.07 1.01
CA GLY A 183 -12.39 -4.00 0.81
C GLY A 183 -11.15 -3.70 1.65
N ALA A 184 -10.28 -4.69 1.76
CA ALA A 184 -9.08 -4.62 2.60
C ALA A 184 -7.92 -5.44 2.02
N VAL A 185 -6.69 -5.08 2.42
CA VAL A 185 -5.50 -5.92 2.28
C VAL A 185 -5.23 -6.57 3.63
N LEU A 186 -5.01 -7.88 3.64
CA LEU A 186 -4.59 -8.64 4.81
C LEU A 186 -3.12 -9.02 4.67
N VAL A 187 -2.36 -8.84 5.77
CA VAL A 187 -0.96 -9.27 5.89
C VAL A 187 -0.87 -10.23 7.07
N GLN A 188 -0.51 -11.46 6.79
CA GLN A 188 -0.40 -12.50 7.80
C GLN A 188 0.90 -12.34 8.59
N LEU A 189 0.83 -12.24 9.92
CA LEU A 189 2.02 -12.16 10.79
C LEU A 189 2.45 -13.53 11.32
N THR A 190 1.55 -14.52 11.32
CA THR A 190 1.79 -15.91 11.70
C THR A 190 1.16 -16.84 10.68
N ASP A 191 1.59 -18.09 10.66
CA ASP A 191 0.88 -19.13 9.95
C ASP A 191 -0.57 -19.24 10.49
N GLN A 192 -1.49 -19.50 9.59
CA GLN A 192 -2.91 -19.55 9.90
C GLN A 192 -3.53 -20.85 9.43
N ASN A 193 -4.25 -21.50 10.33
CA ASN A 193 -5.17 -22.59 10.02
C ASN A 193 -6.52 -22.24 10.63
N LEU A 194 -7.46 -21.80 9.81
CA LEU A 194 -8.71 -21.24 10.29
C LEU A 194 -9.93 -21.81 9.58
N ARG A 195 -11.06 -21.77 10.30
CA ARG A 195 -12.40 -22.00 9.76
C ARG A 195 -13.12 -20.65 9.70
N LEU A 196 -13.49 -20.22 8.50
CA LEU A 196 -14.37 -19.08 8.29
C LEU A 196 -15.80 -19.61 8.11
N THR A 197 -16.75 -19.08 8.90
CA THR A 197 -18.18 -19.41 8.80
C THR A 197 -18.97 -18.14 8.52
N THR A 198 -19.74 -18.12 7.45
CA THR A 198 -20.61 -16.99 7.05
C THR A 198 -21.97 -17.08 7.75
N SER A 199 -22.73 -15.98 7.73
CA SER A 199 -24.02 -15.87 8.42
C SER A 199 -25.10 -16.84 7.93
N ASP A 200 -24.95 -17.41 6.73
CA ASP A 200 -25.83 -18.46 6.18
C ASP A 200 -25.41 -19.88 6.64
N GLY A 201 -24.38 -19.98 7.47
CA GLY A 201 -23.85 -21.26 7.98
C GLY A 201 -22.84 -21.95 7.06
N THR A 202 -22.52 -21.37 5.91
CA THR A 202 -21.49 -21.91 5.02
C THR A 202 -20.12 -21.79 5.70
N ALA A 203 -19.38 -22.90 5.80
CA ALA A 203 -18.06 -22.94 6.40
C ALA A 203 -17.00 -23.35 5.38
N ARG A 204 -15.83 -22.72 5.45
CA ARG A 204 -14.64 -23.12 4.68
C ARG A 204 -13.41 -23.17 5.57
N LEU A 205 -12.52 -24.11 5.27
CA LEU A 205 -11.19 -24.16 5.87
C LEU A 205 -10.21 -23.40 4.99
N SER A 206 -9.30 -22.69 5.63
CA SER A 206 -8.27 -21.91 4.95
C SER A 206 -6.94 -22.05 5.69
N HIS A 207 -5.86 -22.09 4.92
CA HIS A 207 -4.50 -22.06 5.42
C HIS A 207 -3.77 -20.92 4.72
N TYR A 208 -3.05 -20.09 5.50
CA TYR A 208 -2.23 -18.98 5.00
C TYR A 208 -0.90 -19.00 5.71
N ALA A 209 0.18 -18.76 4.98
CA ALA A 209 1.51 -18.68 5.55
C ALA A 209 1.80 -17.31 6.16
N ALA A 210 2.69 -17.27 7.17
CA ALA A 210 3.26 -16.01 7.65
C ALA A 210 3.87 -15.23 6.49
N GLY A 211 3.64 -13.92 6.47
CA GLY A 211 4.06 -13.02 5.39
C GLY A 211 3.14 -13.05 4.15
N GLU A 212 2.14 -13.90 4.06
CA GLU A 212 1.19 -13.89 2.93
C GLU A 212 0.35 -12.61 2.92
N VAL A 213 0.18 -12.04 1.72
CA VAL A 213 -0.60 -10.82 1.49
C VAL A 213 -1.73 -11.12 0.53
N ARG A 214 -2.94 -10.70 0.87
CA ARG A 214 -4.12 -10.93 0.01
C ARG A 214 -5.12 -9.79 0.06
N TRP A 215 -5.84 -9.62 -1.04
CA TRP A 215 -6.98 -8.75 -1.13
C TRP A 215 -8.25 -9.48 -0.65
N VAL A 216 -9.08 -8.76 0.11
CA VAL A 216 -10.41 -9.21 0.50
C VAL A 216 -11.41 -8.14 0.11
N GLY A 217 -12.31 -8.48 -0.81
CA GLY A 217 -13.41 -7.61 -1.21
C GLY A 217 -14.49 -7.49 -0.12
N PRO A 218 -15.55 -6.72 -0.39
CA PRO A 218 -16.74 -6.69 0.44
C PRO A 218 -17.32 -8.09 0.62
N GLY A 219 -17.79 -8.41 1.82
CA GLY A 219 -18.31 -9.74 2.13
C GLY A 219 -19.48 -9.72 3.09
N ALA A 220 -20.12 -10.89 3.24
CA ALA A 220 -21.15 -11.11 4.23
C ALA A 220 -20.59 -11.12 5.65
N ALA A 221 -21.48 -11.01 6.63
CA ALA A 221 -21.11 -11.26 8.01
C ALA A 221 -20.51 -12.65 8.17
N HIS A 222 -19.44 -12.74 8.96
CA HIS A 222 -18.71 -13.98 9.18
C HIS A 222 -18.08 -14.02 10.57
N GLN A 223 -17.62 -15.20 10.93
CA GLN A 223 -16.76 -15.43 12.10
C GLN A 223 -15.58 -16.30 11.69
N ASP A 224 -14.43 -16.04 12.28
CA ASP A 224 -13.24 -16.89 12.14
C ASP A 224 -13.01 -17.70 13.42
N GLU A 225 -12.52 -18.92 13.26
CA GLU A 225 -12.09 -19.81 14.34
C GLU A 225 -10.66 -20.26 14.07
N ASN A 226 -9.76 -20.01 14.99
CA ASN A 226 -8.39 -20.49 14.94
C ASN A 226 -8.37 -22.01 15.25
N LEU A 227 -7.92 -22.81 14.31
CA LEU A 227 -7.83 -24.28 14.47
C LEU A 227 -6.44 -24.75 14.94
N SER A 228 -5.54 -23.81 15.25
CA SER A 228 -4.14 -24.07 15.61
C SER A 228 -3.94 -24.04 17.12
N GLU A 229 -2.85 -24.70 17.57
CA GLU A 229 -2.35 -24.65 18.96
C GLU A 229 -1.62 -23.35 19.30
N ALA A 230 -1.39 -22.46 18.31
CA ALA A 230 -0.71 -21.18 18.47
C ALA A 230 -1.64 -20.01 18.14
N PRO A 231 -1.42 -18.82 18.73
CA PRO A 231 -2.17 -17.64 18.36
C PRO A 231 -1.98 -17.28 16.89
N LEU A 232 -3.07 -16.93 16.23
CA LEU A 232 -3.12 -16.41 14.88
C LEU A 232 -3.10 -14.88 14.95
N LYS A 233 -2.23 -14.24 14.15
CA LYS A 233 -2.10 -12.78 14.10
C LYS A 233 -2.05 -12.28 12.66
N PHE A 234 -2.75 -11.20 12.35
CA PHE A 234 -2.68 -10.51 11.06
C PHE A 234 -3.00 -9.03 11.18
N ILE A 235 -2.57 -8.28 10.17
CA ILE A 235 -2.94 -6.88 9.96
C ILE A 235 -3.99 -6.82 8.87
N ARG A 236 -5.07 -6.09 9.12
CA ARG A 236 -6.13 -5.78 8.15
C ARG A 236 -6.12 -4.29 7.84
N VAL A 237 -5.81 -3.95 6.60
CA VAL A 237 -5.79 -2.56 6.11
C VAL A 237 -7.04 -2.32 5.29
N GLU A 238 -8.03 -1.68 5.89
CA GLU A 238 -9.30 -1.32 5.26
C GLU A 238 -9.18 0.01 4.53
N LEU A 239 -9.61 0.03 3.26
CA LEU A 239 -9.50 1.23 2.43
C LEU A 239 -10.71 2.14 2.65
N LYS A 240 -10.49 3.43 2.94
CA LYS A 240 -11.56 4.42 3.09
C LYS A 240 -12.00 5.08 1.78
N SER A 241 -11.28 4.83 0.68
CA SER A 241 -11.49 5.50 -0.62
C SER A 241 -12.13 4.64 -1.69
N ALA A 242 -12.40 3.36 -1.42
CA ALA A 242 -12.97 2.44 -2.41
C ALA A 242 -14.48 2.69 -2.62
N VAL A 243 -14.96 2.52 -3.86
CA VAL A 243 -16.39 2.64 -4.20
C VAL A 243 -16.98 1.23 -4.28
N GLY A 244 -18.02 0.97 -3.48
CA GLY A 244 -18.51 -0.38 -3.18
C GLY A 244 -19.08 -1.21 -4.35
N ARG A 245 -19.32 -0.65 -5.56
CA ARG A 245 -19.91 -1.40 -6.68
C ARG A 245 -18.89 -2.01 -7.63
N ASP A 246 -17.67 -1.52 -7.66
CA ASP A 246 -16.65 -1.90 -8.65
C ASP A 246 -15.48 -2.70 -8.02
N LEU A 247 -15.66 -3.21 -6.81
CA LEU A 247 -14.64 -4.00 -6.14
C LEU A 247 -14.63 -5.43 -6.69
N PRO A 248 -13.47 -5.95 -7.09
CA PRO A 248 -13.35 -7.36 -7.44
C PRO A 248 -13.68 -8.23 -6.23
N LYS A 249 -14.46 -9.27 -6.46
CA LYS A 249 -14.84 -10.27 -5.44
C LYS A 249 -13.67 -11.17 -5.11
#